data_b9fbf18e43d97eb38d875f4eb2049155
#
_entry.id   b9fbf18e43d97eb38d875f4eb2049155
#
_cell.length_a   1.000
_cell.length_b   1.000
_cell.length_c   1.000
_cell.angle_alpha   90.00
_cell.angle_beta   90.00
_cell.angle_gamma   90.00
#
_symmetry.space_group_name_H-M   'P 1'
#
loop_
_entity.id
_entity.type
_entity.pdbx_description
1 polymer ?
#
loop_
_entity_poly.entity_id
_entity_poly.type
_entity_poly.pdbx_seq_one_letter_code
_entity_poly.pdbx_strand_id
1 'polypeptide(L)'
;MISFFAAIIVLIVGYLIYGKFVERVFGIDDSLKTPAIEMQDGVDYVPMNWKKIFLIQFLNIAGLGPIFGAIQGALFGPAAFLWIVFGTIFAGGVHDFLSGYLSLKNKGVSASELVGIYLGEGARKVMVVFSVVLLVLVGVVFVTGPAGLLNTLTSINTQVWVVVIFAYYILATVLPVDKVIGKIYPIFGAALILMAIGIAGGLIFKGYHIPELTLQNYYPDGAKSIFPYLFITIACGAISGFHATQSPLMARCVEHEREIRPVFYGSMVAEGIIALIWAAAAMAFY
;
A
#
# COMPACT_ATOMS: atom_id res chain seq x y z
N MET A 1 -18.76 16.82 1.11
CA MET A 1 -18.68 15.75 2.14
C MET A 1 -19.37 14.44 1.73
N ILE A 2 -20.51 14.48 1.07
CA ILE A 2 -21.28 13.27 0.68
C ILE A 2 -20.43 12.36 -0.18
N SER A 3 -19.74 12.89 -1.19
CA SER A 3 -18.88 12.12 -2.09
C SER A 3 -17.73 11.40 -1.35
N PHE A 4 -17.15 12.02 -0.34
CA PHE A 4 -16.09 11.42 0.47
C PHE A 4 -16.61 10.21 1.27
N PHE A 5 -17.74 10.35 1.97
CA PHE A 5 -18.32 9.23 2.71
C PHE A 5 -18.83 8.13 1.77
N ALA A 6 -19.42 8.50 0.63
CA ALA A 6 -19.81 7.54 -0.40
C ALA A 6 -18.60 6.75 -0.92
N ALA A 7 -17.47 7.40 -1.16
CA ALA A 7 -16.22 6.75 -1.58
C ALA A 7 -15.74 5.71 -0.56
N ILE A 8 -15.75 6.02 0.73
CA ILE A 8 -15.40 5.07 1.80
C ILE A 8 -16.37 3.88 1.82
N ILE A 9 -17.68 4.15 1.73
CA ILE A 9 -18.70 3.10 1.71
C ILE A 9 -18.49 2.17 0.50
N VAL A 10 -18.22 2.74 -0.68
CA VAL A 10 -17.98 1.97 -1.91
C VAL A 10 -16.73 1.09 -1.77
N LEU A 11 -15.65 1.58 -1.15
CA LEU A 11 -14.47 0.75 -0.85
C LEU A 11 -14.81 -0.44 0.04
N ILE A 12 -15.56 -0.21 1.12
CA ILE A 12 -15.96 -1.27 2.05
C ILE A 12 -16.89 -2.29 1.35
N VAL A 13 -17.87 -1.81 0.59
CA VAL A 13 -18.78 -2.66 -0.19
C VAL A 13 -18.01 -3.44 -1.27
N GLY A 14 -17.04 -2.79 -1.93
CA GLY A 14 -16.13 -3.42 -2.88
C GLY A 14 -15.33 -4.57 -2.26
N TYR A 15 -14.81 -4.39 -1.05
CA TYR A 15 -14.17 -5.47 -0.30
C TYR A 15 -15.11 -6.64 -0.01
N LEU A 16 -16.34 -6.33 0.44
CA LEU A 16 -17.31 -7.34 0.84
C LEU A 16 -17.88 -8.12 -0.35
N ILE A 17 -18.13 -7.47 -1.48
CA ILE A 17 -18.76 -8.06 -2.66
C ILE A 17 -17.70 -8.52 -3.67
N TYR A 18 -16.93 -7.58 -4.19
CA TYR A 18 -15.96 -7.88 -5.25
C TYR A 18 -14.76 -8.66 -4.75
N GLY A 19 -14.24 -8.36 -3.56
CA GLY A 19 -13.21 -9.15 -2.92
C GLY A 19 -13.62 -10.60 -2.68
N LYS A 20 -14.89 -10.84 -2.32
CA LYS A 20 -15.47 -12.18 -2.21
C LYS A 20 -15.64 -12.89 -3.57
N PHE A 21 -15.95 -12.13 -4.60
CA PHE A 21 -15.99 -12.64 -5.97
C PHE A 21 -14.61 -13.09 -6.44
N VAL A 22 -13.58 -12.27 -6.22
CA VAL A 22 -12.17 -12.59 -6.54
C VAL A 22 -11.75 -13.88 -5.81
N GLU A 23 -11.97 -13.95 -4.50
CA GLU A 23 -11.69 -15.14 -3.68
C GLU A 23 -12.34 -16.41 -4.25
N ARG A 24 -13.58 -16.31 -4.69
CA ARG A 24 -14.33 -17.44 -5.28
C ARG A 24 -13.79 -17.84 -6.66
N VAL A 25 -13.41 -16.89 -7.48
CA VAL A 25 -12.86 -17.13 -8.84
C VAL A 25 -11.55 -17.90 -8.77
N PHE A 26 -10.68 -17.56 -7.81
CA PHE A 26 -9.39 -18.22 -7.65
C PHE A 26 -9.44 -19.52 -6.84
N GLY A 27 -10.55 -19.85 -6.21
CA GLY A 27 -10.79 -21.16 -5.59
C GLY A 27 -9.90 -21.38 -4.36
N ILE A 28 -10.11 -20.59 -3.31
CA ILE A 28 -9.45 -20.79 -2.00
C ILE A 28 -9.83 -22.15 -1.43
N ASP A 29 -8.83 -22.94 -1.05
CA ASP A 29 -8.98 -24.26 -0.45
C ASP A 29 -8.28 -24.32 0.92
N ASP A 30 -9.05 -24.16 1.97
CA ASP A 30 -8.54 -24.16 3.36
C ASP A 30 -8.16 -25.56 3.87
N SER A 31 -8.39 -26.63 3.09
CA SER A 31 -7.95 -27.99 3.43
C SER A 31 -6.45 -28.21 3.14
N LEU A 32 -5.86 -27.38 2.29
CA LEU A 32 -4.46 -27.47 1.94
C LEU A 32 -3.57 -26.77 2.99
N LYS A 33 -2.47 -27.41 3.32
CA LYS A 33 -1.46 -26.77 4.18
C LYS A 33 -0.73 -25.69 3.41
N THR A 34 -0.54 -24.56 4.05
CA THR A 34 0.23 -23.45 3.48
C THR A 34 1.72 -23.67 3.63
N PRO A 35 2.56 -23.01 2.80
CA PRO A 35 4.01 -23.07 2.92
C PRO A 35 4.51 -22.65 4.32
N ALA A 36 3.81 -21.72 5.00
CA ALA A 36 4.13 -21.35 6.37
C ALA A 36 4.15 -22.54 7.33
N ILE A 37 3.26 -23.52 7.11
CA ILE A 37 3.13 -24.71 7.96
C ILE A 37 4.01 -25.85 7.44
N GLU A 38 4.06 -26.09 6.11
CA GLU A 38 4.82 -27.22 5.53
C GLU A 38 6.32 -27.00 5.56
N MET A 39 6.78 -25.76 5.37
CA MET A 39 8.18 -25.38 5.22
C MET A 39 8.68 -24.57 6.42
N GLN A 40 8.00 -24.63 7.55
CA GLN A 40 8.36 -23.85 8.73
C GLN A 40 9.82 -24.04 9.12
N ASP A 41 10.60 -22.96 9.08
CA ASP A 41 12.02 -22.93 9.42
C ASP A 41 12.37 -21.92 10.53
N GLY A 42 11.40 -21.08 10.92
CA GLY A 42 11.57 -20.03 11.92
C GLY A 42 12.32 -18.78 11.43
N VAL A 43 12.65 -18.71 10.14
CA VAL A 43 13.37 -17.58 9.52
C VAL A 43 12.58 -17.01 8.37
N ASP A 44 12.40 -17.76 7.28
CA ASP A 44 11.66 -17.34 6.09
C ASP A 44 10.19 -17.73 6.14
N TYR A 45 9.90 -18.89 6.72
CA TYR A 45 8.56 -19.46 6.85
C TYR A 45 8.15 -19.49 8.33
N VAL A 46 7.47 -18.42 8.74
CA VAL A 46 7.07 -18.24 10.13
C VAL A 46 5.55 -18.05 10.20
N PRO A 47 4.79 -19.08 10.64
CA PRO A 47 3.35 -18.95 10.80
C PRO A 47 2.99 -17.82 11.72
N MET A 48 2.09 -16.94 11.29
CA MET A 48 1.65 -15.78 12.07
C MET A 48 0.13 -15.60 11.97
N ASN A 49 -0.46 -15.12 13.06
CA ASN A 49 -1.88 -14.74 13.06
C ASN A 49 -2.17 -13.69 11.97
N TRP A 50 -3.25 -13.87 11.22
CA TRP A 50 -3.62 -13.04 10.08
C TRP A 50 -3.72 -11.54 10.41
N LYS A 51 -4.11 -11.16 11.64
CA LYS A 51 -4.17 -9.73 12.05
C LYS A 51 -2.78 -9.10 12.09
N LYS A 52 -1.78 -9.88 12.51
CA LYS A 52 -0.38 -9.43 12.52
C LYS A 52 0.14 -9.31 11.09
N ILE A 53 -0.14 -10.29 10.24
CA ILE A 53 0.24 -10.26 8.82
C ILE A 53 -0.44 -9.07 8.12
N PHE A 54 -1.75 -8.89 8.33
CA PHE A 54 -2.50 -7.74 7.82
C PHE A 54 -1.83 -6.40 8.21
N LEU A 55 -1.49 -6.26 9.49
CA LEU A 55 -0.88 -5.02 9.98
C LEU A 55 0.49 -4.77 9.32
N ILE A 56 1.32 -5.80 9.17
CA ILE A 56 2.62 -5.71 8.51
C ILE A 56 2.43 -5.37 7.03
N GLN A 57 1.55 -6.08 6.32
CA GLN A 57 1.22 -5.82 4.92
C GLN A 57 0.74 -4.38 4.74
N PHE A 58 -0.27 -3.98 5.51
CA PHE A 58 -0.87 -2.64 5.48
C PHE A 58 0.17 -1.54 5.71
N LEU A 59 1.02 -1.65 6.74
CA LEU A 59 2.00 -0.61 7.05
C LEU A 59 3.11 -0.50 6.00
N ASN A 60 3.46 -1.60 5.35
CA ASN A 60 4.45 -1.56 4.28
C ASN A 60 3.90 -0.92 3.00
N ILE A 61 2.63 -1.15 2.67
CA ILE A 61 2.01 -0.56 1.48
C ILE A 61 1.50 0.86 1.73
N ALA A 62 0.93 1.13 2.92
CA ALA A 62 0.41 2.45 3.31
C ALA A 62 1.49 3.46 3.76
N GLY A 63 2.64 3.45 3.09
CA GLY A 63 3.75 4.35 3.36
C GLY A 63 3.58 5.76 2.77
N LEU A 64 4.69 6.33 2.27
CA LEU A 64 4.69 7.68 1.69
C LEU A 64 3.82 7.82 0.43
N GLY A 65 3.69 6.76 -0.36
CA GLY A 65 2.99 6.77 -1.64
C GLY A 65 1.52 7.19 -1.54
N PRO A 66 0.67 6.48 -0.78
CA PRO A 66 -0.75 6.83 -0.65
C PRO A 66 -0.98 8.18 0.04
N ILE A 67 -0.02 8.67 0.83
CA ILE A 67 -0.10 9.99 1.46
C ILE A 67 0.23 11.08 0.43
N PHE A 68 1.47 11.10 -0.07
CA PHE A 68 1.93 12.15 -0.98
C PHE A 68 1.27 12.08 -2.36
N GLY A 69 1.04 10.88 -2.88
CA GLY A 69 0.32 10.68 -4.14
C GLY A 69 -1.11 11.21 -4.07
N ALA A 70 -1.81 10.96 -2.97
CA ALA A 70 -3.16 11.45 -2.76
C ALA A 70 -3.20 12.99 -2.59
N ILE A 71 -2.25 13.57 -1.83
CA ILE A 71 -2.12 15.03 -1.68
C ILE A 71 -1.85 15.69 -3.03
N GLN A 72 -0.92 15.18 -3.82
CA GLN A 72 -0.65 15.70 -5.17
C GLN A 72 -1.82 15.49 -6.13
N GLY A 73 -2.53 14.37 -5.99
CA GLY A 73 -3.72 14.06 -6.78
C GLY A 73 -4.89 15.00 -6.49
N ALA A 74 -4.95 15.59 -5.30
CA ALA A 74 -5.94 16.58 -4.92
C ALA A 74 -5.91 17.84 -5.83
N LEU A 75 -4.77 18.14 -6.46
CA LEU A 75 -4.67 19.21 -7.47
C LEU A 75 -5.58 19.00 -8.68
N PHE A 76 -5.97 17.77 -8.97
CA PHE A 76 -6.93 17.46 -10.04
C PHE A 76 -8.39 17.56 -9.59
N GLY A 77 -8.60 17.82 -8.28
CA GLY A 77 -9.92 17.92 -7.67
C GLY A 77 -10.55 16.56 -7.33
N PRO A 78 -11.87 16.54 -7.06
CA PRO A 78 -12.59 15.37 -6.55
C PRO A 78 -12.65 14.17 -7.50
N ALA A 79 -12.28 14.31 -8.77
CA ALA A 79 -12.06 13.19 -9.69
C ALA A 79 -11.06 12.16 -9.13
N ALA A 80 -10.14 12.61 -8.25
CA ALA A 80 -9.21 11.76 -7.52
C ALA A 80 -9.90 10.64 -6.72
N PHE A 81 -11.08 10.90 -6.13
CA PHE A 81 -11.84 9.89 -5.38
C PHE A 81 -12.24 8.70 -6.25
N LEU A 82 -12.63 8.94 -7.50
CA LEU A 82 -13.01 7.84 -8.42
C LEU A 82 -11.83 6.91 -8.67
N TRP A 83 -10.67 7.49 -8.97
CA TRP A 83 -9.48 6.66 -9.23
C TRP A 83 -9.02 5.91 -8.00
N ILE A 84 -8.99 6.54 -6.82
CA ILE A 84 -8.66 5.85 -5.58
C ILE A 84 -9.62 4.68 -5.36
N VAL A 85 -10.94 4.91 -5.47
CA VAL A 85 -11.95 3.88 -5.20
C VAL A 85 -11.89 2.73 -6.21
N PHE A 86 -12.01 3.05 -7.50
CA PHE A 86 -12.08 2.02 -8.53
C PHE A 86 -10.72 1.36 -8.79
N GLY A 87 -9.64 2.12 -8.71
CA GLY A 87 -8.28 1.60 -8.78
C GLY A 87 -8.00 0.61 -7.64
N THR A 88 -8.37 0.96 -6.42
CA THR A 88 -8.23 0.07 -5.26
C THR A 88 -9.05 -1.21 -5.42
N ILE A 89 -10.32 -1.11 -5.80
CA ILE A 89 -11.21 -2.29 -5.89
C ILE A 89 -10.79 -3.20 -7.04
N PHE A 90 -10.64 -2.65 -8.26
CA PHE A 90 -10.51 -3.47 -9.47
C PHE A 90 -9.07 -3.76 -9.88
N ALA A 91 -8.12 -2.94 -9.46
CA ALA A 91 -6.71 -3.13 -9.79
C ALA A 91 -5.87 -3.47 -8.55
N GLY A 92 -5.73 -2.57 -7.60
CA GLY A 92 -4.84 -2.74 -6.44
C GLY A 92 -5.19 -3.94 -5.57
N GLY A 93 -6.45 -4.09 -5.18
CA GLY A 93 -6.92 -5.22 -4.38
C GLY A 93 -6.77 -6.56 -5.09
N VAL A 94 -7.06 -6.61 -6.39
CA VAL A 94 -6.87 -7.81 -7.20
C VAL A 94 -5.39 -8.14 -7.36
N HIS A 95 -4.56 -7.13 -7.63
CA HIS A 95 -3.11 -7.30 -7.77
C HIS A 95 -2.48 -7.82 -6.48
N ASP A 96 -2.83 -7.24 -5.31
CA ASP A 96 -2.29 -7.69 -4.04
C ASP A 96 -2.76 -9.11 -3.70
N PHE A 97 -4.07 -9.38 -3.86
CA PHE A 97 -4.63 -10.71 -3.69
C PHE A 97 -3.91 -11.75 -4.55
N LEU A 98 -3.73 -11.48 -5.85
CA LEU A 98 -3.07 -12.40 -6.79
C LEU A 98 -1.61 -12.60 -6.44
N SER A 99 -0.87 -11.54 -6.11
CA SER A 99 0.54 -11.64 -5.74
C SER A 99 0.73 -12.54 -4.53
N GLY A 100 -0.10 -12.39 -3.50
CA GLY A 100 -0.09 -13.23 -2.32
C GLY A 100 -0.55 -14.67 -2.61
N TYR A 101 -1.67 -14.83 -3.32
CA TYR A 101 -2.23 -16.14 -3.67
C TYR A 101 -1.29 -16.97 -4.53
N LEU A 102 -0.79 -16.41 -5.64
CA LEU A 102 0.12 -17.14 -6.53
C LEU A 102 1.45 -17.47 -5.85
N SER A 103 1.96 -16.57 -5.03
CA SER A 103 3.16 -16.85 -4.23
C SER A 103 2.92 -18.00 -3.26
N LEU A 104 1.81 -17.99 -2.52
CA LEU A 104 1.44 -19.06 -1.60
C LEU A 104 1.30 -20.41 -2.33
N LYS A 105 0.61 -20.47 -3.46
CA LYS A 105 0.44 -21.68 -4.27
C LYS A 105 1.76 -22.19 -4.86
N ASN A 106 2.75 -21.34 -5.03
CA ASN A 106 4.09 -21.67 -5.53
C ASN A 106 5.14 -21.64 -4.40
N LYS A 107 4.78 -22.02 -3.18
CA LYS A 107 5.72 -22.18 -2.05
C LYS A 107 6.43 -20.89 -1.64
N GLY A 108 5.76 -19.74 -1.74
CA GLY A 108 6.31 -18.48 -1.28
C GLY A 108 7.36 -17.85 -2.20
N VAL A 109 7.39 -18.19 -3.50
CA VAL A 109 8.34 -17.62 -4.46
C VAL A 109 8.08 -16.12 -4.70
N SER A 110 9.14 -15.40 -5.07
CA SER A 110 9.08 -13.98 -5.38
C SER A 110 8.26 -13.67 -6.64
N ALA A 111 7.84 -12.40 -6.82
CA ALA A 111 7.12 -11.98 -8.01
C ALA A 111 7.90 -12.23 -9.31
N SER A 112 9.22 -12.03 -9.30
CA SER A 112 10.06 -12.31 -10.48
C SER A 112 10.13 -13.79 -10.82
N GLU A 113 10.12 -14.67 -9.81
CA GLU A 113 10.04 -16.13 -10.02
C GLU A 113 8.67 -16.53 -10.54
N LEU A 114 7.57 -15.96 -10.01
CA LEU A 114 6.22 -16.17 -10.55
C LEU A 114 6.15 -15.81 -12.03
N VAL A 115 6.68 -14.65 -12.42
CA VAL A 115 6.77 -14.26 -13.82
C VAL A 115 7.56 -15.31 -14.64
N GLY A 116 8.62 -15.85 -14.08
CA GLY A 116 9.37 -16.93 -14.71
C GLY A 116 8.56 -18.22 -14.93
N ILE A 117 7.79 -18.62 -13.91
CA ILE A 117 6.95 -19.82 -13.95
C ILE A 117 5.85 -19.70 -15.01
N TYR A 118 5.16 -18.54 -15.08
CA TYR A 118 3.97 -18.37 -15.93
C TYR A 118 4.26 -17.77 -17.31
N LEU A 119 5.32 -16.95 -17.44
CA LEU A 119 5.63 -16.21 -18.68
C LEU A 119 6.99 -16.57 -19.29
N GLY A 120 7.77 -17.43 -18.59
CA GLY A 120 9.05 -17.94 -19.07
C GLY A 120 10.26 -17.10 -18.64
N GLU A 121 11.46 -17.66 -18.87
CA GLU A 121 12.74 -17.14 -18.34
C GLU A 121 13.11 -15.75 -18.93
N GLY A 122 12.71 -15.44 -20.15
CA GLY A 122 12.92 -14.10 -20.76
C GLY A 122 12.19 -13.01 -19.97
N ALA A 123 10.91 -13.24 -19.67
CA ALA A 123 10.10 -12.32 -18.87
C ALA A 123 10.63 -12.19 -17.44
N ARG A 124 11.10 -13.30 -16.83
CA ARG A 124 11.74 -13.30 -15.51
C ARG A 124 12.94 -12.35 -15.45
N LYS A 125 13.84 -12.41 -16.43
CA LYS A 125 15.01 -11.52 -16.48
C LYS A 125 14.64 -10.06 -16.54
N VAL A 126 13.65 -9.70 -17.36
CA VAL A 126 13.12 -8.33 -17.44
C VAL A 126 12.53 -7.91 -16.09
N MET A 127 11.73 -8.80 -15.45
CA MET A 127 11.12 -8.49 -14.14
C MET A 127 12.16 -8.35 -13.03
N VAL A 128 13.24 -9.12 -13.04
CA VAL A 128 14.34 -8.96 -12.06
C VAL A 128 14.99 -7.59 -12.21
N VAL A 129 15.35 -7.19 -13.44
CA VAL A 129 15.94 -5.85 -13.67
C VAL A 129 14.98 -4.74 -13.26
N PHE A 130 13.71 -4.86 -13.64
CA PHE A 130 12.66 -3.91 -13.24
C PHE A 130 12.54 -3.82 -11.71
N SER A 131 12.51 -4.96 -11.01
CA SER A 131 12.40 -5.00 -9.55
C SER A 131 13.60 -4.33 -8.86
N VAL A 132 14.81 -4.57 -9.36
CA VAL A 132 16.02 -3.92 -8.81
C VAL A 132 15.95 -2.41 -8.98
N VAL A 133 15.62 -1.93 -10.18
CA VAL A 133 15.48 -0.49 -10.45
C VAL A 133 14.39 0.12 -9.56
N LEU A 134 13.23 -0.55 -9.47
CA LEU A 134 12.12 -0.12 -8.63
C LEU A 134 12.56 0.02 -7.17
N LEU A 135 13.20 -1.00 -6.61
CA LEU A 135 13.63 -1.00 -5.19
C LEU A 135 14.66 0.10 -4.90
N VAL A 136 15.59 0.36 -5.84
CA VAL A 136 16.55 1.47 -5.70
C VAL A 136 15.83 2.82 -5.68
N LEU A 137 14.91 3.05 -6.63
CA LEU A 137 14.15 4.31 -6.70
C LEU A 137 13.27 4.51 -5.47
N VAL A 138 12.62 3.45 -5.01
CA VAL A 138 11.82 3.46 -3.78
C VAL A 138 12.70 3.77 -2.57
N GLY A 139 13.88 3.14 -2.47
CA GLY A 139 14.84 3.43 -1.40
C GLY A 139 15.22 4.91 -1.35
N VAL A 140 15.47 5.53 -2.51
CA VAL A 140 15.73 6.98 -2.61
C VAL A 140 14.57 7.81 -2.06
N VAL A 141 13.33 7.49 -2.45
CA VAL A 141 12.14 8.23 -1.98
C VAL A 141 11.96 8.10 -0.47
N PHE A 142 12.17 6.90 0.07
CA PHE A 142 12.02 6.64 1.52
C PHE A 142 13.18 7.22 2.36
N VAL A 143 14.29 7.60 1.76
CA VAL A 143 15.34 8.39 2.43
C VAL A 143 15.05 9.88 2.31
N THR A 144 14.82 10.36 1.09
CA THR A 144 14.70 11.80 0.82
C THR A 144 13.41 12.42 1.33
N GLY A 145 12.29 11.68 1.27
CA GLY A 145 10.99 12.16 1.75
C GLY A 145 11.00 12.50 3.24
N PRO A 146 11.30 11.55 4.15
CA PRO A 146 11.42 11.83 5.57
C PRO A 146 12.49 12.87 5.90
N ALA A 147 13.64 12.88 5.19
CA ALA A 147 14.69 13.86 5.39
C ALA A 147 14.20 15.30 5.12
N GLY A 148 13.40 15.48 4.06
CA GLY A 148 12.78 16.77 3.75
C GLY A 148 11.79 17.23 4.82
N LEU A 149 10.93 16.32 5.30
CA LEU A 149 9.98 16.61 6.39
C LEU A 149 10.70 16.99 7.69
N LEU A 150 11.73 16.22 8.06
CA LEU A 150 12.51 16.49 9.28
C LEU A 150 13.28 17.82 9.18
N ASN A 151 13.78 18.16 8.00
CA ASN A 151 14.38 19.49 7.77
C ASN A 151 13.36 20.62 8.05
N THR A 152 12.13 20.47 7.55
CA THR A 152 11.07 21.47 7.77
C THR A 152 10.70 21.62 9.25
N LEU A 153 10.69 20.51 9.98
CA LEU A 153 10.32 20.47 11.42
C LEU A 153 11.45 20.94 12.34
N THR A 154 12.70 20.69 12.00
CA THR A 154 13.86 20.86 12.89
C THR A 154 14.82 21.97 12.48
N SER A 155 14.65 22.50 11.26
CA SER A 155 15.58 23.46 10.63
C SER A 155 17.02 22.92 10.46
N ILE A 156 17.24 21.62 10.65
CA ILE A 156 18.52 20.94 10.41
C ILE A 156 18.62 20.59 8.92
N ASN A 157 19.81 20.76 8.35
CA ASN A 157 20.04 20.51 6.92
C ASN A 157 19.56 19.10 6.48
N THR A 158 18.85 19.04 5.36
CA THR A 158 18.33 17.80 4.77
C THR A 158 19.44 16.75 4.57
N GLN A 159 20.64 17.15 4.21
CA GLN A 159 21.77 16.22 4.02
C GLN A 159 22.14 15.47 5.31
N VAL A 160 22.06 16.12 6.46
CA VAL A 160 22.30 15.49 7.77
C VAL A 160 21.25 14.41 8.01
N TRP A 161 19.96 14.72 7.75
CA TRP A 161 18.90 13.75 7.88
C TRP A 161 18.99 12.58 6.91
N VAL A 162 19.43 12.82 5.66
CA VAL A 162 19.72 11.76 4.69
C VAL A 162 20.74 10.78 5.25
N VAL A 163 21.85 11.28 5.82
CA VAL A 163 22.89 10.42 6.41
C VAL A 163 22.36 9.64 7.60
N VAL A 164 21.61 10.29 8.49
CA VAL A 164 21.03 9.64 9.69
C VAL A 164 20.04 8.53 9.30
N ILE A 165 19.14 8.81 8.33
CA ILE A 165 18.15 7.82 7.87
C ILE A 165 18.83 6.67 7.14
N PHE A 166 19.84 6.95 6.32
CA PHE A 166 20.60 5.93 5.62
C PHE A 166 21.38 5.03 6.58
N ALA A 167 22.02 5.62 7.60
CA ALA A 167 22.67 4.87 8.68
C ALA A 167 21.69 3.98 9.45
N TYR A 168 20.48 4.49 9.73
CA TYR A 168 19.41 3.69 10.32
C TYR A 168 19.03 2.49 9.43
N TYR A 169 18.93 2.67 8.12
CA TYR A 169 18.61 1.54 7.21
C TYR A 169 19.71 0.49 7.18
N ILE A 170 20.99 0.91 7.19
CA ILE A 170 22.10 -0.04 7.28
C ILE A 170 21.99 -0.85 8.59
N LEU A 171 21.77 -0.18 9.72
CA LEU A 171 21.58 -0.84 11.01
C LEU A 171 20.39 -1.79 11.00
N ALA A 172 19.25 -1.35 10.45
CA ALA A 172 18.04 -2.16 10.36
C ALA A 172 18.22 -3.40 9.46
N THR A 173 19.11 -3.33 8.45
CA THR A 173 19.41 -4.47 7.58
C THR A 173 20.27 -5.53 8.30
N VAL A 174 21.12 -5.11 9.24
CA VAL A 174 22.03 -6.01 9.99
C VAL A 174 21.33 -6.63 11.20
N LEU A 175 20.35 -5.93 11.78
CA LEU A 175 19.64 -6.40 12.97
C LEU A 175 18.60 -7.46 12.63
N PRO A 176 18.37 -8.46 13.49
CA PRO A 176 17.32 -9.45 13.29
C PRO A 176 15.94 -8.79 13.21
N VAL A 177 15.35 -8.87 12.03
CA VAL A 177 14.07 -8.22 11.67
C VAL A 177 12.95 -8.58 12.65
N ASP A 178 12.89 -9.83 13.10
CA ASP A 178 11.83 -10.35 13.96
C ASP A 178 11.73 -9.67 15.31
N LYS A 179 12.86 -9.30 15.90
CA LYS A 179 12.89 -8.70 17.25
C LYS A 179 12.58 -7.20 17.23
N VAL A 180 12.95 -6.50 16.16
CA VAL A 180 12.76 -5.05 16.02
C VAL A 180 11.40 -4.75 15.40
N ILE A 181 11.12 -5.34 14.25
CA ILE A 181 9.87 -5.11 13.51
C ILE A 181 8.66 -5.59 14.31
N GLY A 182 8.71 -6.79 14.88
CA GLY A 182 7.58 -7.36 15.63
C GLY A 182 7.11 -6.54 16.82
N LYS A 183 7.99 -5.73 17.44
CA LYS A 183 7.65 -4.86 18.58
C LYS A 183 7.34 -3.43 18.19
N ILE A 184 7.97 -2.91 17.14
CA ILE A 184 7.87 -1.49 16.75
C ILE A 184 6.72 -1.27 15.76
N TYR A 185 6.42 -2.21 14.88
CA TYR A 185 5.34 -2.09 13.90
C TYR A 185 3.96 -1.78 14.49
N PRO A 186 3.52 -2.41 15.61
CA PRO A 186 2.25 -2.05 16.22
C PRO A 186 2.17 -0.59 16.68
N ILE A 187 3.30 -0.01 17.11
CA ILE A 187 3.37 1.40 17.52
C ILE A 187 3.22 2.32 16.31
N PHE A 188 3.92 2.04 15.22
CA PHE A 188 3.80 2.79 13.98
C PHE A 188 2.40 2.66 13.36
N GLY A 189 1.81 1.45 13.42
CA GLY A 189 0.43 1.23 12.98
C GLY A 189 -0.58 2.04 13.78
N ALA A 190 -0.44 2.04 15.10
CA ALA A 190 -1.29 2.87 15.97
C ALA A 190 -1.10 4.37 15.66
N ALA A 191 0.14 4.83 15.47
CA ALA A 191 0.43 6.21 15.13
C ALA A 191 -0.20 6.61 13.78
N LEU A 192 -0.09 5.78 12.74
CA LEU A 192 -0.70 6.02 11.43
C LEU A 192 -2.23 6.10 11.52
N ILE A 193 -2.85 5.16 12.24
CA ILE A 193 -4.30 5.12 12.41
C ILE A 193 -4.78 6.34 13.22
N LEU A 194 -4.10 6.68 14.30
CA LEU A 194 -4.43 7.86 15.11
C LEU A 194 -4.28 9.16 14.30
N MET A 195 -3.24 9.26 13.49
CA MET A 195 -3.03 10.39 12.58
C MET A 195 -4.18 10.48 11.57
N ALA A 196 -4.55 9.38 10.92
CA ALA A 196 -5.65 9.35 9.95
C ALA A 196 -7.00 9.72 10.58
N ILE A 197 -7.31 9.15 11.76
CA ILE A 197 -8.51 9.49 12.55
C ILE A 197 -8.49 10.96 12.98
N GLY A 198 -7.34 11.45 13.43
CA GLY A 198 -7.18 12.84 13.84
C GLY A 198 -7.42 13.83 12.70
N ILE A 199 -6.89 13.53 11.51
CA ILE A 199 -7.10 14.35 10.31
C ILE A 199 -8.56 14.28 9.85
N ALA A 200 -9.11 13.07 9.70
CA ALA A 200 -10.51 12.91 9.29
C ALA A 200 -11.47 13.56 10.30
N GLY A 201 -11.24 13.35 11.60
CA GLY A 201 -11.99 13.98 12.67
C GLY A 201 -11.87 15.51 12.63
N GLY A 202 -10.64 16.03 12.48
CA GLY A 202 -10.39 17.46 12.36
C GLY A 202 -11.13 18.10 11.19
N LEU A 203 -11.17 17.46 10.04
CA LEU A 203 -11.93 17.92 8.86
C LEU A 203 -13.43 18.01 9.16
N ILE A 204 -13.99 16.99 9.80
CA ILE A 204 -15.43 16.91 10.11
C ILE A 204 -15.80 17.89 11.21
N PHE A 205 -15.09 17.88 12.35
CA PHE A 205 -15.45 18.70 13.53
C PHE A 205 -15.23 20.21 13.31
N LYS A 206 -14.24 20.58 12.51
CA LYS A 206 -14.02 21.99 12.16
C LYS A 206 -14.86 22.45 10.97
N GLY A 207 -15.63 21.58 10.36
CA GLY A 207 -16.53 21.90 9.25
C GLY A 207 -15.80 22.35 7.98
N TYR A 208 -14.61 21.85 7.73
CA TYR A 208 -13.90 22.13 6.48
C TYR A 208 -14.71 21.63 5.28
N HIS A 209 -14.72 22.43 4.22
CA HIS A 209 -15.44 22.08 3.01
C HIS A 209 -14.63 21.09 2.18
N ILE A 210 -15.11 19.85 2.11
CA ILE A 210 -14.60 18.86 1.17
C ILE A 210 -15.44 18.98 -0.09
N PRO A 211 -14.85 19.28 -1.26
CA PRO A 211 -15.60 19.45 -2.49
C PRO A 211 -16.32 18.17 -2.91
N GLU A 212 -17.51 18.34 -3.49
CA GLU A 212 -18.30 17.22 -4.01
C GLU A 212 -17.74 16.73 -5.35
N LEU A 213 -18.03 15.46 -5.67
CA LEU A 213 -17.54 14.81 -6.88
C LEU A 213 -17.88 15.61 -8.15
N THR A 214 -16.86 15.92 -8.91
CA THR A 214 -16.96 16.49 -10.25
C THR A 214 -15.84 15.93 -11.13
N LEU A 215 -16.04 15.88 -12.42
CA LEU A 215 -15.03 15.51 -13.42
C LEU A 215 -14.28 16.73 -13.97
N GLN A 216 -14.57 17.92 -13.46
CA GLN A 216 -13.84 19.13 -13.82
C GLN A 216 -12.38 18.99 -13.37
N ASN A 217 -11.46 19.40 -14.22
CA ASN A 217 -10.04 19.42 -13.90
C ASN A 217 -9.71 20.71 -13.12
N TYR A 218 -9.23 20.56 -11.90
CA TYR A 218 -8.83 21.67 -11.02
C TYR A 218 -7.33 21.95 -11.10
N TYR A 219 -6.57 21.19 -11.90
CA TYR A 219 -5.14 21.39 -11.99
C TYR A 219 -4.81 22.82 -12.44
N PRO A 220 -3.89 23.52 -11.74
CA PRO A 220 -3.58 24.92 -12.04
C PRO A 220 -3.26 25.15 -13.52
N ASP A 221 -3.85 26.19 -14.10
CA ASP A 221 -3.70 26.61 -15.50
C ASP A 221 -4.06 25.53 -16.56
N GLY A 222 -4.71 24.44 -16.15
CA GLY A 222 -4.98 23.31 -17.02
C GLY A 222 -3.73 22.61 -17.58
N ALA A 223 -2.56 22.84 -16.94
CA ALA A 223 -1.27 22.38 -17.44
C ALA A 223 -1.15 20.86 -17.55
N LYS A 224 -1.94 20.12 -16.76
CA LYS A 224 -2.01 18.66 -16.82
C LYS A 224 -3.45 18.19 -16.94
N SER A 225 -3.73 17.32 -17.90
CA SER A 225 -5.04 16.70 -18.05
C SER A 225 -5.28 15.63 -16.99
N ILE A 226 -6.55 15.35 -16.68
CA ILE A 226 -6.91 14.25 -15.76
C ILE A 226 -6.28 12.94 -16.26
N PHE A 227 -6.48 12.58 -17.52
CA PHE A 227 -5.83 11.41 -18.11
C PHE A 227 -4.59 11.86 -18.94
N PRO A 228 -3.41 11.24 -18.73
CA PRO A 228 -3.10 10.16 -17.76
C PRO A 228 -2.57 10.65 -16.41
N TYR A 229 -2.39 11.95 -16.20
CA TYR A 229 -1.59 12.48 -15.09
C TYR A 229 -2.16 12.18 -13.72
N LEU A 230 -3.48 12.30 -13.51
CA LEU A 230 -4.12 11.92 -12.26
C LEU A 230 -3.83 10.46 -11.90
N PHE A 231 -3.96 9.56 -12.88
CA PHE A 231 -3.77 8.12 -12.69
C PHE A 231 -2.34 7.77 -12.30
N ILE A 232 -1.35 8.44 -12.90
CA ILE A 232 0.06 8.27 -12.56
C ILE A 232 0.35 8.85 -11.17
N THR A 233 -0.19 10.03 -10.86
CA THR A 233 0.07 10.73 -9.59
C THR A 233 -0.46 9.95 -8.39
N ILE A 234 -1.65 9.35 -8.50
CA ILE A 234 -2.25 8.56 -7.41
C ILE A 234 -2.06 7.05 -7.63
N ALA A 235 -1.14 6.62 -8.48
CA ALA A 235 -0.92 5.20 -8.70
C ALA A 235 -0.65 4.46 -7.39
N CYS A 236 0.13 5.06 -6.49
CA CYS A 236 0.49 4.45 -5.22
C CYS A 236 -0.65 4.42 -4.19
N GLY A 237 -1.67 5.26 -4.31
CA GLY A 237 -2.85 5.24 -3.43
C GLY A 237 -4.02 4.41 -3.97
N ALA A 238 -3.93 3.96 -5.23
CA ALA A 238 -4.96 3.20 -5.91
C ALA A 238 -4.55 1.78 -6.30
N ILE A 239 -3.26 1.55 -6.56
CA ILE A 239 -2.76 0.24 -7.03
C ILE A 239 -1.62 -0.26 -6.15
N SER A 240 -0.70 0.59 -5.70
CA SER A 240 0.55 0.34 -4.98
C SER A 240 1.53 -0.64 -5.67
N GLY A 241 2.76 -0.20 -5.90
CA GLY A 241 3.81 -1.05 -6.50
C GLY A 241 4.49 -2.00 -5.50
N PHE A 242 4.30 -1.78 -4.19
CA PHE A 242 4.93 -2.59 -3.15
C PHE A 242 4.42 -4.02 -3.06
N HIS A 243 3.21 -4.29 -3.54
CA HIS A 243 2.62 -5.63 -3.53
C HIS A 243 3.51 -6.67 -4.22
N ALA A 244 4.19 -6.30 -5.31
CA ALA A 244 5.05 -7.21 -6.05
C ALA A 244 6.22 -7.76 -5.21
N THR A 245 6.68 -7.02 -4.21
CA THR A 245 7.81 -7.44 -3.35
C THR A 245 7.36 -7.88 -1.97
N GLN A 246 6.36 -7.21 -1.40
CA GLN A 246 5.92 -7.45 -0.02
C GLN A 246 4.96 -8.65 0.10
N SER A 247 4.00 -8.79 -0.83
CA SER A 247 2.98 -9.84 -0.72
C SER A 247 3.57 -11.26 -0.78
N PRO A 248 4.58 -11.56 -1.61
CA PRO A 248 5.28 -12.86 -1.56
C PRO A 248 5.94 -13.17 -0.21
N LEU A 249 6.51 -12.14 0.46
CA LEU A 249 7.11 -12.33 1.78
C LEU A 249 6.04 -12.64 2.83
N MET A 250 4.91 -11.95 2.78
CA MET A 250 3.79 -12.20 3.70
C MET A 250 3.09 -13.53 3.41
N ALA A 251 3.07 -13.99 2.17
CA ALA A 251 2.51 -15.30 1.80
C ALA A 251 3.21 -16.46 2.51
N ARG A 252 4.50 -16.32 2.84
CA ARG A 252 5.28 -17.28 3.63
C ARG A 252 4.89 -17.35 5.11
N CYS A 253 4.01 -16.44 5.56
CA CYS A 253 3.59 -16.35 6.95
C CYS A 253 2.11 -16.72 7.17
N VAL A 254 1.33 -16.86 6.08
CA VAL A 254 -0.11 -17.14 6.12
C VAL A 254 -0.37 -18.57 6.58
N GLU A 255 -1.15 -18.75 7.66
CA GLU A 255 -1.46 -20.07 8.22
C GLU A 255 -2.58 -20.78 7.43
N HIS A 256 -3.56 -20.05 6.93
CA HIS A 256 -4.75 -20.58 6.25
C HIS A 256 -5.05 -19.81 4.96
N GLU A 257 -5.39 -20.53 3.89
CA GLU A 257 -5.72 -19.86 2.61
C GLU A 257 -6.88 -18.87 2.70
N ARG A 258 -7.87 -19.11 3.57
CA ARG A 258 -8.97 -18.17 3.82
C ARG A 258 -8.52 -16.79 4.31
N GLU A 259 -7.29 -16.68 4.81
CA GLU A 259 -6.73 -15.43 5.31
C GLU A 259 -6.16 -14.54 4.20
N ILE A 260 -5.99 -15.06 2.98
CA ILE A 260 -5.44 -14.32 1.83
C ILE A 260 -6.26 -13.07 1.55
N ARG A 261 -7.60 -13.17 1.51
CA ARG A 261 -8.46 -12.02 1.23
C ARG A 261 -8.36 -10.93 2.30
N PRO A 262 -8.52 -11.19 3.60
CA PRO A 262 -8.37 -10.13 4.60
C PRO A 262 -6.95 -9.58 4.65
N VAL A 263 -5.92 -10.40 4.46
CA VAL A 263 -4.52 -9.95 4.52
C VAL A 263 -4.16 -9.08 3.32
N PHE A 264 -4.35 -9.53 2.10
CA PHE A 264 -3.87 -8.85 0.91
C PHE A 264 -4.92 -7.86 0.37
N TYR A 265 -6.06 -8.34 -0.07
CA TYR A 265 -7.11 -7.46 -0.59
C TYR A 265 -7.58 -6.45 0.48
N GLY A 266 -7.71 -6.90 1.73
CA GLY A 266 -8.13 -6.04 2.84
C GLY A 266 -7.13 -4.94 3.15
N SER A 267 -5.82 -5.22 3.09
CA SER A 267 -4.77 -4.20 3.29
C SER A 267 -4.81 -3.13 2.22
N MET A 268 -5.05 -3.52 0.96
CA MET A 268 -5.17 -2.56 -0.13
C MET A 268 -6.39 -1.65 0.03
N VAL A 269 -7.51 -2.20 0.48
CA VAL A 269 -8.71 -1.38 0.78
C VAL A 269 -8.45 -0.42 1.95
N ALA A 270 -7.74 -0.87 2.98
CA ALA A 270 -7.34 0.01 4.08
C ALA A 270 -6.39 1.13 3.59
N GLU A 271 -5.45 0.83 2.70
CA GLU A 271 -4.60 1.83 2.04
C GLU A 271 -5.42 2.84 1.25
N GLY A 272 -6.40 2.39 0.47
CA GLY A 272 -7.31 3.25 -0.27
C GLY A 272 -8.11 4.20 0.62
N ILE A 273 -8.53 3.74 1.81
CA ILE A 273 -9.19 4.61 2.80
C ILE A 273 -8.23 5.69 3.30
N ILE A 274 -6.98 5.35 3.60
CA ILE A 274 -5.95 6.33 3.97
C ILE A 274 -5.75 7.35 2.85
N ALA A 275 -5.61 6.89 1.60
CA ALA A 275 -5.46 7.77 0.46
C ALA A 275 -6.66 8.74 0.29
N LEU A 276 -7.90 8.26 0.49
CA LEU A 276 -9.10 9.12 0.47
C LEU A 276 -9.06 10.21 1.56
N ILE A 277 -8.63 9.86 2.78
CA ILE A 277 -8.51 10.83 3.88
C ILE A 277 -7.50 11.92 3.52
N TRP A 278 -6.34 11.56 3.00
CA TRP A 278 -5.31 12.52 2.63
C TRP A 278 -5.70 13.37 1.41
N ALA A 279 -6.36 12.77 0.40
CA ALA A 279 -6.90 13.51 -0.73
C ALA A 279 -7.96 14.52 -0.28
N ALA A 280 -8.90 14.10 0.58
CA ALA A 280 -9.94 14.98 1.14
C ALA A 280 -9.33 16.10 1.98
N ALA A 281 -8.33 15.80 2.81
CA ALA A 281 -7.62 16.80 3.61
C ALA A 281 -6.94 17.83 2.69
N ALA A 282 -6.21 17.40 1.69
CA ALA A 282 -5.55 18.30 0.75
C ALA A 282 -6.57 19.20 0.03
N MET A 283 -7.65 18.63 -0.51
CA MET A 283 -8.70 19.41 -1.19
C MET A 283 -9.42 20.40 -0.29
N ALA A 284 -9.49 20.14 1.02
CA ALA A 284 -10.13 21.04 1.97
C ALA A 284 -9.27 22.28 2.32
N PHE A 285 -7.96 22.23 2.03
CA PHE A 285 -7.00 23.30 2.31
C PHE A 285 -6.51 24.04 1.06
N TYR A 286 -6.78 23.54 -0.13
CA TYR A 286 -6.50 24.19 -1.41
C TYR A 286 -7.78 24.76 -2.02
#